data_098f85bc9ab0029c6f8d9b1fbae26bf9
#
_entry.id   098f85bc9ab0029c6f8d9b1fbae26bf9
#
_cell.length_a   1.000
_cell.length_b   1.000
_cell.length_c   1.000
_cell.angle_alpha   90.00
_cell.angle_beta   90.00
_cell.angle_gamma   90.00
#
_symmetry.space_group_name_H-M   'P 1'
#
loop_
_entity.id
_entity.type
_entity.pdbx_description
1 polymer ?
#
loop_
_entity_poly.entity_id
_entity_poly.type
_entity_poly.pdbx_seq_one_letter_code
_entity_poly.pdbx_strand_id
1 'polypeptide(L)'
;MKWNLMTVGNPNSGKTSLFNALTGANQQVGNWSGVTVDKKSGHFAVGDDEYQLMDLPGIYALESRDSSIDEQIAFRYAMTHKPDLVINVIDATALERSLLLTLQLRELGLPVLVV
;
A
#
# COMPACT_ATOMS: atom_id res chain seq x y z
N MET A 1 -3.60 20.68 -5.06
CA MET A 1 -4.48 19.50 -5.16
C MET A 1 -4.07 18.46 -4.13
N LYS A 2 -5.02 17.71 -3.68
CA LYS A 2 -4.78 16.61 -2.73
C LYS A 2 -4.91 15.27 -3.44
N TRP A 3 -3.92 14.41 -3.24
CA TRP A 3 -3.88 13.10 -3.85
C TRP A 3 -3.79 12.03 -2.78
N ASN A 4 -4.48 10.92 -2.99
CA ASN A 4 -4.45 9.75 -2.09
C ASN A 4 -3.63 8.65 -2.74
N LEU A 5 -2.55 8.27 -2.07
CA LEU A 5 -1.65 7.23 -2.53
C LEU A 5 -1.66 6.06 -1.53
N MET A 6 -1.39 4.86 -2.02
CA MET A 6 -1.24 3.68 -1.21
C MET A 6 0.05 2.97 -1.57
N THR A 7 0.76 2.46 -0.55
CA THR A 7 1.87 1.53 -0.78
C THR A 7 1.41 0.11 -0.46
N VAL A 8 1.74 -0.81 -1.34
CA VAL A 8 1.48 -2.24 -1.17
C VAL A 8 2.73 -3.01 -1.51
N GLY A 9 2.79 -4.26 -1.12
CA GLY A 9 3.89 -5.14 -1.47
C GLY A 9 4.21 -6.12 -0.36
N ASN A 10 5.23 -6.93 -0.63
CA ASN A 10 5.75 -7.91 0.30
C ASN A 10 6.39 -7.19 1.49
N PRO A 11 6.23 -7.69 2.73
CA PRO A 11 6.86 -7.08 3.92
C PRO A 11 8.37 -6.86 3.82
N ASN A 12 9.06 -7.68 3.03
CA ASN A 12 10.52 -7.63 2.88
C ASN A 12 10.99 -6.93 1.62
N SER A 13 10.17 -6.11 0.99
CA SER A 13 10.47 -5.51 -0.31
C SER A 13 11.10 -4.13 -0.24
N GLY A 14 11.37 -3.60 0.94
CA GLY A 14 11.81 -2.22 1.09
C GLY A 14 10.68 -1.21 1.14
N LYS A 15 9.45 -1.68 1.27
CA LYS A 15 8.24 -0.85 1.34
C LYS A 15 8.32 0.18 2.48
N THR A 16 8.80 -0.23 3.66
CA THR A 16 8.96 0.64 4.81
C THR A 16 9.99 1.74 4.54
N SER A 17 11.11 1.40 3.89
CA SER A 17 12.13 2.38 3.53
C SER A 17 11.59 3.44 2.59
N LEU A 18 10.82 3.03 1.59
CA LEU A 18 10.19 3.96 0.66
C LEU A 18 9.19 4.87 1.38
N PHE A 19 8.34 4.29 2.21
CA PHE A 19 7.36 5.05 2.99
C PHE A 19 8.05 6.10 3.87
N ASN A 20 9.09 5.71 4.59
CA ASN A 20 9.85 6.62 5.46
C ASN A 20 10.55 7.73 4.66
N ALA A 21 11.08 7.39 3.49
CA ALA A 21 11.76 8.38 2.65
C ALA A 21 10.80 9.45 2.14
N LEU A 22 9.56 9.07 1.82
CA LEU A 22 8.55 10.00 1.30
C LEU A 22 7.92 10.86 2.41
N THR A 23 7.64 10.27 3.56
CA THR A 23 6.87 10.96 4.60
C THR A 23 7.73 11.59 5.69
N GLY A 24 8.95 11.11 5.91
CA GLY A 24 9.85 11.63 6.94
C GLY A 24 9.21 11.57 8.33
N ALA A 25 9.14 12.71 8.99
CA ALA A 25 8.57 12.84 10.33
C ALA A 25 7.04 13.00 10.33
N ASN A 26 6.42 13.13 9.17
CA ASN A 26 4.99 13.39 9.04
C ASN A 26 4.20 12.07 8.97
N GLN A 27 4.35 11.23 9.97
CA GLN A 27 3.73 9.91 10.05
C GLN A 27 2.78 9.81 11.22
N GLN A 28 1.71 9.04 11.03
CA GLN A 28 0.80 8.63 12.08
C GLN A 28 0.78 7.11 12.13
N VAL A 29 0.92 6.56 13.34
CA VAL A 29 0.96 5.12 13.56
C VAL A 29 -0.14 4.73 14.54
N GLY A 30 -0.83 3.66 14.23
CA GLY A 30 -1.87 3.09 15.08
C GLY A 30 -2.15 1.66 14.67
N ASN A 31 -3.33 1.19 14.99
CA ASN A 31 -3.77 -0.15 14.57
C ASN A 31 -5.03 -0.04 13.73
N TRP A 32 -5.18 -0.99 12.80
CA TRP A 32 -6.44 -1.13 12.08
C TRP A 32 -7.54 -1.55 13.06
N SER A 33 -8.76 -1.08 12.79
CA SER A 33 -9.89 -1.25 13.67
C SER A 33 -10.15 -2.73 14.02
N GLY A 34 -10.16 -3.04 15.31
CA GLY A 34 -10.50 -4.37 15.81
C GLY A 34 -9.38 -5.41 15.71
N VAL A 35 -8.18 -5.04 15.27
CA VAL A 35 -7.06 -5.97 15.12
C VAL A 35 -5.75 -5.33 15.59
N THR A 36 -4.70 -6.16 15.75
CA THR A 36 -3.38 -5.69 16.19
C THR A 36 -2.43 -5.43 15.01
N VAL A 37 -2.96 -5.29 13.81
CA VAL A 37 -2.19 -5.00 12.61
C VAL A 37 -1.86 -3.50 12.57
N ASP A 38 -0.60 -3.16 12.34
CA ASP A 38 -0.14 -1.79 12.28
C ASP A 38 -0.79 -1.00 11.14
N LYS A 39 -1.23 0.20 11.45
CA LYS A 39 -1.75 1.17 10.49
C LYS A 39 -0.82 2.37 10.45
N LYS A 40 -0.15 2.56 9.32
CA LYS A 40 0.75 3.69 9.11
C LYS A 40 0.23 4.57 7.99
N SER A 41 0.17 5.86 8.27
CA SER A 41 -0.13 6.86 7.26
C SER A 41 0.83 8.02 7.38
N GLY A 42 0.99 8.77 6.31
CA GLY A 42 1.84 9.93 6.32
C GLY A 42 1.42 10.90 5.23
N HIS A 43 2.05 12.05 5.21
CA HIS A 43 1.78 13.04 4.18
C HIS A 43 3.07 13.74 3.77
N PHE A 44 3.07 14.24 2.56
CA PHE A 44 4.16 15.04 2.02
C PHE A 44 3.61 16.00 0.96
N ALA A 45 4.39 16.98 0.60
CA ALA A 45 4.01 17.97 -0.41
C ALA A 45 5.11 18.13 -1.44
N VAL A 46 4.72 18.32 -2.70
CA VAL A 46 5.63 18.64 -3.79
C VAL A 46 5.03 19.83 -4.54
N GLY A 47 5.67 21.01 -4.47
CA GLY A 47 5.11 22.23 -5.04
C GLY A 47 3.79 22.59 -4.37
N ASP A 48 2.74 22.74 -5.16
CA ASP A 48 1.40 23.08 -4.68
C ASP A 48 0.52 21.84 -4.41
N ASP A 49 1.05 20.65 -4.64
CA ASP A 49 0.31 19.41 -4.46
C ASP A 49 0.60 18.78 -3.12
N GLU A 50 -0.46 18.32 -2.44
CA GLU A 50 -0.38 17.58 -1.21
C GLU A 50 -0.68 16.10 -1.46
N TYR A 51 0.12 15.23 -0.86
CA TYR A 51 -0.05 13.78 -0.99
C TYR A 51 -0.25 13.15 0.37
N GLN A 52 -1.28 12.32 0.47
CA GLN A 52 -1.51 11.48 1.64
C GLN A 52 -1.17 10.05 1.26
N LEU A 53 -0.30 9.43 2.04
CA LEU A 53 0.20 8.09 1.76
C LEU A 53 -0.26 7.14 2.86
N MET A 54 -0.94 6.06 2.46
CA MET A 54 -1.34 4.99 3.36
C MET A 54 -0.47 3.76 3.08
N ASP A 55 0.23 3.29 4.10
CA ASP A 55 1.01 2.07 4.02
C ASP A 55 0.11 0.89 4.39
N LEU A 56 -0.25 0.08 3.39
CA LEU A 56 -1.04 -1.11 3.63
C LEU A 56 -0.16 -2.24 4.19
N PRO A 57 -0.75 -3.19 4.95
CA PRO A 57 0.00 -4.34 5.44
C PRO A 57 0.69 -5.08 4.32
N GLY A 58 1.85 -5.68 4.62
CA GLY A 58 2.59 -6.46 3.63
C GLY A 58 1.78 -7.64 3.13
N ILE A 59 1.60 -7.73 1.82
CA ILE A 59 0.74 -8.73 1.18
C ILE A 59 1.40 -9.28 -0.08
N TYR A 60 1.03 -10.52 -0.44
CA TYR A 60 1.44 -11.16 -1.68
C TYR A 60 0.33 -11.15 -2.73
N ALA A 61 -0.93 -11.16 -2.29
CA ALA A 61 -2.09 -11.19 -3.18
C ALA A 61 -3.29 -10.58 -2.47
N LEU A 62 -4.23 -10.02 -3.23
CA LEU A 62 -5.43 -9.37 -2.68
C LEU A 62 -6.59 -10.32 -2.50
N GLU A 63 -6.69 -11.34 -3.32
CA GLU A 63 -7.78 -12.31 -3.28
C GLU A 63 -7.26 -13.72 -3.10
N SER A 64 -7.68 -14.35 -2.01
CA SER A 64 -7.43 -15.75 -1.75
C SER A 64 -8.50 -16.22 -0.77
N ARG A 65 -8.92 -17.47 -0.90
CA ARG A 65 -9.87 -18.07 0.06
C ARG A 65 -9.27 -18.14 1.46
N ASP A 66 -7.95 -18.27 1.52
CA ASP A 66 -7.19 -18.35 2.76
C ASP A 66 -6.43 -17.06 3.03
N SER A 67 -7.00 -15.92 2.63
CA SER A 67 -6.38 -14.62 2.84
C SER A 67 -6.14 -14.36 4.32
N SER A 68 -4.96 -13.87 4.63
CA SER A 68 -4.64 -13.39 5.98
C SER A 68 -5.50 -12.16 6.31
N ILE A 69 -5.54 -11.80 7.59
CA ILE A 69 -6.20 -10.57 8.03
C ILE A 69 -5.60 -9.36 7.32
N ASP A 70 -4.28 -9.35 7.13
CA ASP A 70 -3.55 -8.28 6.45
C ASP A 70 -4.03 -8.10 5.01
N GLU A 71 -4.19 -9.21 4.28
CA GLU A 71 -4.66 -9.17 2.89
C GLU A 71 -6.11 -8.69 2.81
N GLN A 72 -6.96 -9.10 3.73
CA GLN A 72 -8.35 -8.66 3.79
C GLN A 72 -8.45 -7.16 4.07
N ILE A 73 -7.63 -6.64 4.98
CA ILE A 73 -7.58 -5.21 5.29
C ILE A 73 -7.16 -4.42 4.05
N ALA A 74 -6.09 -4.85 3.38
CA ALA A 74 -5.57 -4.17 2.20
C ALA A 74 -6.60 -4.14 1.07
N PHE A 75 -7.25 -5.27 0.79
CA PHE A 75 -8.28 -5.36 -0.23
C PHE A 75 -9.46 -4.43 0.08
N ARG A 76 -9.95 -4.49 1.31
CA ARG A 76 -11.10 -3.69 1.73
C ARG A 76 -10.80 -2.19 1.66
N TYR A 77 -9.62 -1.79 2.10
CA TYR A 77 -9.20 -0.39 2.02
C TYR A 77 -9.13 0.09 0.58
N ALA A 78 -8.48 -0.69 -0.30
CA ALA A 78 -8.33 -0.34 -1.71
C ALA A 78 -9.70 -0.17 -2.40
N MET A 79 -10.65 -1.04 -2.12
CA MET A 79 -11.97 -0.98 -2.73
C MET A 79 -12.83 0.16 -2.18
N THR A 80 -12.65 0.50 -0.90
CA THR A 80 -13.46 1.54 -0.24
C THR A 80 -12.95 2.94 -0.56
N HIS A 81 -11.64 3.15 -0.57
CA HIS A 81 -11.05 4.49 -0.67
C HIS A 81 -10.61 4.85 -2.08
N LYS A 82 -10.49 3.90 -2.99
CA LYS A 82 -10.12 4.11 -4.41
C LYS A 82 -8.99 5.12 -4.55
N PRO A 83 -7.75 4.73 -4.25
CA PRO A 83 -6.62 5.65 -4.28
C PRO A 83 -6.36 6.21 -5.69
N ASP A 84 -5.76 7.38 -5.76
CA ASP A 84 -5.37 7.98 -7.03
C ASP A 84 -4.20 7.22 -7.68
N LEU A 85 -3.34 6.60 -6.87
CA LEU A 85 -2.24 5.77 -7.34
C LEU A 85 -1.87 4.75 -6.27
N VAL A 86 -1.61 3.52 -6.69
CA VAL A 86 -1.08 2.46 -5.84
C VAL A 86 0.38 2.24 -6.21
N ILE A 87 1.27 2.34 -5.23
CA ILE A 87 2.70 2.07 -5.42
C ILE A 87 2.96 0.63 -4.95
N ASN A 88 3.26 -0.25 -5.90
CA ASN A 88 3.57 -1.64 -5.60
C ASN A 88 5.08 -1.81 -5.55
N VAL A 89 5.61 -2.02 -4.33
CA VAL A 89 7.04 -2.21 -4.13
C VAL A 89 7.39 -3.68 -4.32
N ILE A 90 8.17 -3.96 -5.35
CA ILE A 90 8.51 -5.32 -5.76
C ILE A 90 9.65 -5.87 -4.90
N ASP A 91 9.49 -7.11 -4.47
CA ASP A 91 10.55 -7.90 -3.86
C ASP A 91 11.20 -8.75 -4.96
N ALA A 92 12.47 -8.48 -5.25
CA ALA A 92 13.20 -9.19 -6.30
C ALA A 92 13.36 -10.70 -6.00
N THR A 93 13.29 -11.10 -4.73
CA THR A 93 13.36 -12.51 -4.34
C THR A 93 12.02 -13.23 -4.47
N ALA A 94 10.92 -12.49 -4.69
CA ALA A 94 9.57 -13.04 -4.86
C ALA A 94 8.87 -12.33 -6.03
N LEU A 95 9.54 -12.27 -7.17
CA LEU A 95 9.08 -11.48 -8.33
C LEU A 95 7.73 -11.93 -8.85
N GLU A 96 7.48 -13.24 -8.94
CA GLU A 96 6.21 -13.76 -9.43
C GLU A 96 5.03 -13.29 -8.57
N ARG A 97 5.19 -13.34 -7.25
CA ARG A 97 4.14 -12.91 -6.32
C ARG A 97 3.90 -11.41 -6.40
N SER A 98 4.97 -10.63 -6.53
CA SER A 98 4.88 -9.18 -6.67
C SER A 98 4.17 -8.78 -7.96
N LEU A 99 4.46 -9.47 -9.05
CA LEU A 99 3.80 -9.21 -10.34
C LEU A 99 2.34 -9.67 -10.34
N LEU A 100 2.03 -10.78 -9.65
CA LEU A 100 0.65 -11.23 -9.49
C LEU A 100 -0.18 -10.18 -8.77
N LEU A 101 0.35 -9.60 -7.71
CA LEU A 101 -0.32 -8.52 -6.99
C LEU A 101 -0.56 -7.32 -7.90
N THR A 102 0.42 -6.96 -8.72
CA THR A 102 0.27 -5.88 -9.71
C THR A 102 -0.90 -6.15 -10.65
N LEU A 103 -1.00 -7.36 -11.18
CA LEU A 103 -2.08 -7.74 -12.08
C LEU A 103 -3.45 -7.67 -11.39
N GLN A 104 -3.54 -8.15 -10.16
CA GLN A 104 -4.78 -8.10 -9.39
C GLN A 104 -5.22 -6.67 -9.12
N LEU A 105 -4.30 -5.78 -8.78
CA LEU A 105 -4.61 -4.37 -8.57
C LEU A 105 -5.14 -3.71 -9.86
N ARG A 106 -4.52 -4.03 -11.00
CA ARG A 106 -4.96 -3.50 -12.29
C ARG A 106 -6.33 -4.04 -12.70
N GLU A 107 -6.63 -5.29 -12.38
CA GLU A 107 -7.96 -5.88 -12.64
C GLU A 107 -9.06 -5.17 -11.86
N LEU A 108 -8.74 -4.61 -10.69
CA LEU A 108 -9.66 -3.80 -9.90
C LEU A 108 -9.85 -2.39 -10.46
N GLY A 109 -9.15 -2.04 -11.53
CA GLY A 109 -9.24 -0.72 -12.14
C GLY A 109 -8.41 0.34 -11.45
N LEU A 110 -7.46 -0.05 -10.59
CA LEU A 110 -6.60 0.89 -9.86
C LEU A 110 -5.35 1.22 -10.67
N PRO A 111 -4.94 2.50 -10.71
CA PRO A 111 -3.66 2.87 -11.32
C PRO A 111 -2.52 2.38 -10.43
N VAL A 112 -1.54 1.70 -11.01
CA VAL A 112 -0.44 1.07 -10.27
C VAL A 112 0.89 1.52 -10.84
N LEU A 113 1.79 1.96 -9.95
CA LEU A 113 3.18 2.21 -10.24
C LEU A 113 4.01 1.10 -9.60
N VAL A 114 4.83 0.43 -10.40
CA VAL A 114 5.73 -0.63 -9.92
C VAL A 114 7.10 -0.05 -9.62
N VAL A 115 7.60 -0.35 -8.44
CA VAL A 115 8.91 0.18 -7.98
C VAL A 115 9.85 -0.94 -7.58
#